data_01984c7790002d9774e56e6eff33b3e9
#
_entry.id   01984c7790002d9774e56e6eff33b3e9
#
_cell.length_a   1.000
_cell.length_b   1.000
_cell.length_c   1.000
_cell.angle_alpha   90.00
_cell.angle_beta   90.00
_cell.angle_gamma   90.00
#
_symmetry.space_group_name_H-M   'P 1'
#
loop_
_entity.id
_entity.type
_entity.pdbx_description
1 polymer ?
#
loop_
_entity_poly.entity_id
_entity_poly.type
_entity_poly.pdbx_seq_one_letter_code
_entity_poly.pdbx_strand_id
1 'polypeptide(L)'
;MEYSYAAYVPALKALADETRLKIVDMLSCGELCACKILESFQITQPTLSYHMKILCDSEVVTGRREGSWMYYRLNPDKRQWLFDFLAEITSTKENCICFN
;
A
#
# COMPACT_ATOMS: atom_id res chain seq x y z
N MET A 1 12.51 -19.83 -8.20
CA MET A 1 11.32 -19.12 -8.69
C MET A 1 11.71 -17.75 -9.20
N GLU A 2 11.27 -17.41 -10.38
CA GLU A 2 11.56 -16.09 -10.94
C GLU A 2 10.39 -15.14 -10.66
N TYR A 3 10.75 -13.88 -10.34
CA TYR A 3 9.79 -12.84 -10.13
C TYR A 3 9.87 -11.80 -11.24
N SER A 4 8.74 -11.25 -11.62
CA SER A 4 8.73 -10.03 -12.40
C SER A 4 8.90 -8.88 -11.43
N TYR A 5 10.10 -8.35 -11.31
CA TYR A 5 10.38 -7.24 -10.39
C TYR A 5 9.48 -6.04 -10.71
N ALA A 6 9.25 -5.78 -11.98
CA ALA A 6 8.41 -4.66 -12.40
C ALA A 6 6.99 -4.75 -11.87
N ALA A 7 6.47 -5.96 -11.61
CA ALA A 7 5.12 -6.14 -11.09
C ALA A 7 4.97 -5.60 -9.66
N TYR A 8 6.07 -5.57 -8.91
CA TYR A 8 6.05 -5.13 -7.51
C TYR A 8 6.33 -3.65 -7.32
N VAL A 9 6.91 -3.00 -8.33
CA VAL A 9 7.34 -1.61 -8.21
C VAL A 9 6.19 -0.65 -7.92
N PRO A 10 5.01 -0.74 -8.56
CA PRO A 10 3.91 0.18 -8.22
C PRO A 10 3.50 0.13 -6.75
N ALA A 11 3.43 -1.07 -6.15
CA ALA A 11 3.09 -1.20 -4.74
C ALA A 11 4.17 -0.59 -3.85
N LEU A 12 5.45 -0.83 -4.18
CA LEU A 12 6.55 -0.25 -3.43
C LEU A 12 6.58 1.26 -3.54
N LYS A 13 6.32 1.80 -4.73
CA LYS A 13 6.25 3.25 -4.93
C LYS A 13 5.09 3.87 -4.14
N ALA A 14 3.96 3.18 -4.11
CA ALA A 14 2.80 3.66 -3.35
C ALA A 14 3.11 3.76 -1.87
N LEU A 15 3.94 2.87 -1.34
CA LEU A 15 4.34 2.88 0.06
C LEU A 15 5.51 3.81 0.36
N ALA A 16 6.21 4.28 -0.64
CA ALA A 16 7.41 5.10 -0.46
C ALA A 16 7.06 6.59 -0.27
N ASP A 17 6.21 6.86 0.70
CA ASP A 17 5.80 8.21 1.04
C ASP A 17 5.33 8.21 2.50
N GLU A 18 5.77 9.21 3.26
CA GLU A 18 5.48 9.26 4.69
C GLU A 18 3.98 9.32 4.98
N THR A 19 3.24 10.15 4.25
CA THR A 19 1.79 10.27 4.43
C THR A 19 1.10 8.95 4.12
N ARG A 20 1.48 8.31 3.02
CA ARG A 20 0.86 7.05 2.62
C ARG A 20 1.19 5.90 3.58
N LEU A 21 2.41 5.88 4.11
CA LEU A 21 2.76 4.88 5.15
C LEU A 21 1.88 5.06 6.39
N LYS A 22 1.65 6.30 6.79
CA LYS A 22 0.79 6.57 7.95
C LYS A 22 -0.64 6.15 7.68
N ILE A 23 -1.15 6.39 6.48
CA ILE A 23 -2.49 5.94 6.10
C ILE A 23 -2.60 4.41 6.20
N VAL A 24 -1.63 3.70 5.65
CA VAL A 24 -1.60 2.23 5.70
C VAL A 24 -1.59 1.74 7.14
N ASP A 25 -0.78 2.36 7.99
CA ASP A 25 -0.71 2.02 9.40
C ASP A 25 -2.07 2.22 10.10
N MET A 26 -2.74 3.34 9.80
CA MET A 26 -4.08 3.60 10.34
C MET A 26 -5.08 2.53 9.90
N LEU A 27 -5.02 2.10 8.65
CA LEU A 27 -5.94 1.09 8.12
C LEU A 27 -5.68 -0.30 8.66
N SER A 28 -4.55 -0.52 9.34
CA SER A 28 -4.28 -1.80 9.98
C SER A 28 -5.26 -2.10 11.12
N CYS A 29 -5.91 -1.06 11.64
CA CYS A 29 -6.93 -1.22 12.69
C CYS A 29 -8.31 -1.55 12.14
N GLY A 30 -8.47 -1.53 10.82
CA GLY A 30 -9.74 -1.83 10.18
C GLY A 30 -10.13 -0.78 9.14
N GLU A 31 -11.28 -0.97 8.52
CA GLU A 31 -11.81 -0.05 7.52
C GLU A 31 -12.07 1.32 8.11
N LEU A 32 -11.71 2.37 7.38
CA LEU A 32 -11.93 3.75 7.82
C LEU A 32 -12.58 4.56 6.70
N CYS A 33 -13.47 5.47 7.11
CA CYS A 33 -14.02 6.49 6.24
C CYS A 33 -12.93 7.50 5.87
N ALA A 34 -12.98 8.03 4.64
CA ALA A 34 -12.06 9.07 4.20
C ALA A 34 -12.04 10.27 5.17
N CYS A 35 -13.20 10.63 5.71
CA CYS A 35 -13.29 11.74 6.66
C CYS A 35 -12.49 11.47 7.93
N LYS A 36 -12.49 10.21 8.38
CA LYS A 36 -11.74 9.83 9.57
C LYS A 36 -10.23 9.87 9.31
N ILE A 37 -9.82 9.43 8.13
CA ILE A 37 -8.42 9.51 7.74
C ILE A 37 -7.96 10.98 7.68
N LEU A 38 -8.77 11.84 7.06
CA LEU A 38 -8.44 13.25 6.89
C LEU A 38 -8.20 13.96 8.23
N GLU A 39 -8.93 13.60 9.26
CA GLU A 39 -8.78 14.17 10.59
C GLU A 39 -7.37 14.05 11.16
N SER A 40 -6.62 13.05 10.72
CA SER A 40 -5.27 12.76 11.23
C SER A 40 -4.17 13.53 10.52
N PHE A 41 -4.52 14.35 9.55
CA PHE A 41 -3.55 15.08 8.73
C PHE A 41 -3.93 16.55 8.60
N GLN A 42 -2.91 17.38 8.34
CA GLN A 42 -3.12 18.80 8.01
C GLN A 42 -2.97 18.97 6.51
N ILE A 43 -3.82 18.30 5.76
CA ILE A 43 -3.84 18.36 4.30
C ILE A 43 -5.26 18.61 3.83
N THR A 44 -5.39 19.02 2.58
CA THR A 44 -6.70 19.24 1.98
C THR A 44 -7.32 17.92 1.54
N GLN A 45 -8.63 17.92 1.33
CA GLN A 45 -9.32 16.77 0.81
C GLN A 45 -8.79 16.34 -0.56
N PRO A 46 -8.53 17.26 -1.52
CA PRO A 46 -7.92 16.84 -2.80
C PRO A 46 -6.55 16.18 -2.65
N THR A 47 -5.74 16.64 -1.70
CA THR A 47 -4.43 16.01 -1.44
C THR A 47 -4.60 14.59 -0.89
N LEU A 48 -5.55 14.41 0.03
CA LEU A 48 -5.84 13.05 0.52
C LEU A 48 -6.33 12.16 -0.62
N SER A 49 -7.23 12.67 -1.45
CA SER A 49 -7.75 11.90 -2.59
C SER A 49 -6.63 11.48 -3.53
N TYR A 50 -5.64 12.34 -3.75
CA TYR A 50 -4.45 12.03 -4.55
C TYR A 50 -3.70 10.82 -3.96
N HIS A 51 -3.45 10.84 -2.64
CA HIS A 51 -2.75 9.73 -1.98
C HIS A 51 -3.57 8.43 -2.02
N MET A 52 -4.88 8.54 -1.78
CA MET A 52 -5.74 7.37 -1.79
C MET A 52 -5.82 6.75 -3.18
N LYS A 53 -5.83 7.58 -4.24
CA LYS A 53 -5.82 7.07 -5.60
C LYS A 53 -4.56 6.26 -5.89
N ILE A 54 -3.40 6.73 -5.46
CA ILE A 54 -2.13 6.01 -5.64
C ILE A 54 -2.18 4.65 -4.92
N LEU A 55 -2.66 4.65 -3.68
CA LEU A 55 -2.77 3.42 -2.89
C LEU A 55 -3.76 2.43 -3.51
N CYS A 56 -4.89 2.93 -4.01
CA CYS A 56 -5.89 2.08 -4.64
C CYS A 56 -5.43 1.56 -6.00
N ASP A 57 -4.77 2.39 -6.80
CA ASP A 57 -4.24 1.98 -8.11
C ASP A 57 -3.21 0.87 -7.97
N SER A 58 -2.44 0.88 -6.89
CA SER A 58 -1.46 -0.18 -6.59
C SER A 58 -2.09 -1.42 -5.96
N GLU A 59 -3.37 -1.35 -5.63
CA GLU A 59 -4.15 -2.41 -4.98
C GLU A 59 -3.73 -2.74 -3.55
N VAL A 60 -2.85 -1.95 -2.96
CA VAL A 60 -2.50 -2.10 -1.54
C VAL A 60 -3.70 -1.80 -0.65
N VAL A 61 -4.53 -0.87 -1.11
CA VAL A 61 -5.75 -0.46 -0.44
C VAL A 61 -6.92 -0.65 -1.40
N THR A 62 -8.08 -1.02 -0.88
CA THR A 62 -9.31 -1.05 -1.65
C THR A 62 -10.28 -0.02 -1.09
N GLY A 63 -11.01 0.64 -1.99
CA GLY A 63 -12.02 1.61 -1.61
C GLY A 63 -13.41 1.14 -2.00
N ARG A 64 -14.39 1.51 -1.21
CA ARG A 64 -15.80 1.30 -1.55
C ARG A 64 -16.60 2.56 -1.26
N ARG A 65 -17.57 2.82 -2.10
CA ARG A 65 -18.48 3.95 -1.90
C ARG A 65 -19.77 3.46 -1.27
N GLU A 66 -20.23 4.21 -0.29
CA GLU A 66 -21.52 3.96 0.34
C GLU A 66 -22.22 5.31 0.47
N GLY A 67 -23.18 5.55 -0.44
CA GLY A 67 -23.79 6.86 -0.55
C GLY A 67 -22.78 7.93 -0.94
N SER A 68 -22.66 8.97 -0.11
CA SER A 68 -21.70 10.06 -0.31
C SER A 68 -20.35 9.78 0.33
N TRP A 69 -20.20 8.63 0.98
CA TRP A 69 -19.02 8.32 1.78
C TRP A 69 -18.12 7.34 1.08
N MET A 70 -16.80 7.56 1.20
CA MET A 70 -15.79 6.60 0.75
C MET A 70 -15.16 5.94 1.96
N TYR A 71 -15.05 4.61 1.89
CA TYR A 71 -14.39 3.81 2.92
C TYR A 71 -13.21 3.08 2.31
N TYR A 72 -12.14 2.95 3.07
CA TYR A 72 -10.90 2.32 2.61
C TYR A 72 -10.48 1.23 3.59
N ARG A 73 -9.92 0.17 3.05
CA ARG A 73 -9.36 -0.92 3.84
C ARG A 73 -8.13 -1.48 3.15
N LEU A 74 -7.26 -2.11 3.93
CA LEU A 74 -6.11 -2.81 3.37
C LEU A 74 -6.56 -4.02 2.57
N ASN A 75 -5.82 -4.35 1.53
CA ASN A 75 -6.03 -5.54 0.72
C ASN A 75 -5.13 -6.65 1.27
N PRO A 76 -5.66 -7.63 2.01
CA PRO A 76 -4.81 -8.63 2.65
C PRO A 76 -4.08 -9.51 1.64
N ASP A 77 -4.66 -9.79 0.47
CA ASP A 77 -4.01 -10.60 -0.54
C ASP A 77 -2.81 -9.88 -1.15
N LYS A 78 -2.96 -8.58 -1.41
CA LYS A 78 -1.86 -7.79 -1.97
C LYS A 78 -0.75 -7.60 -0.94
N ARG A 79 -1.12 -7.43 0.34
CA ARG A 79 -0.16 -7.38 1.43
C ARG A 79 0.68 -8.65 1.48
N GLN A 80 0.03 -9.81 1.43
CA GLN A 80 0.74 -11.09 1.50
C GLN A 80 1.63 -11.29 0.28
N TRP A 81 1.12 -10.95 -0.89
CA TRP A 81 1.87 -11.04 -2.14
C TRP A 81 3.15 -10.20 -2.10
N LEU A 82 3.05 -8.96 -1.61
CA LEU A 82 4.21 -8.08 -1.51
C LEU A 82 5.19 -8.56 -0.44
N PHE A 83 4.67 -9.00 0.70
CA PHE A 83 5.48 -9.46 1.82
C PHE A 83 6.29 -10.69 1.45
N ASP A 84 5.65 -11.66 0.77
CA ASP A 84 6.33 -12.88 0.32
C ASP A 84 7.47 -12.55 -0.64
N PHE A 85 7.25 -11.62 -1.54
CA PHE A 85 8.28 -11.15 -2.46
C PHE A 85 9.47 -10.55 -1.71
N LEU A 86 9.19 -9.62 -0.81
CA LEU A 86 10.25 -8.96 -0.04
C LEU A 86 11.02 -9.95 0.82
N ALA A 87 10.31 -10.89 1.44
CA ALA A 87 10.95 -11.91 2.25
C ALA A 87 11.88 -12.78 1.41
N GLU A 88 11.43 -13.17 0.22
CA GLU A 88 12.21 -14.05 -0.67
C GLU A 88 13.45 -13.35 -1.20
N ILE A 89 13.31 -12.11 -1.71
CA ILE A 89 14.46 -11.42 -2.31
C ILE A 89 15.48 -10.96 -1.28
N THR A 90 15.09 -10.85 -0.02
CA THR A 90 15.98 -10.40 1.06
C THR A 90 16.50 -11.56 1.93
N SER A 91 16.04 -12.78 1.67
CA SER A 91 16.49 -13.94 2.44
C SER A 91 17.93 -14.30 2.09
N THR A 92 18.66 -14.81 3.08
CA THR A 92 20.01 -15.31 2.86
C THR A 92 19.95 -16.62 2.08
N LYS A 93 20.73 -16.72 1.02
CA LYS A 93 20.76 -17.89 0.15
C LYS A 93 22.13 -18.52 0.20
N GLU A 94 22.15 -19.87 0.25
CA GLU A 94 23.40 -20.62 0.34
C GLU A 94 24.18 -20.62 -0.97
N ASN A 95 23.48 -20.76 -2.10
CA ASN A 95 24.12 -20.82 -3.41
C ASN A 95 23.86 -19.55 -4.18
N CYS A 96 24.45 -18.48 -3.68
CA CYS A 96 24.21 -17.16 -4.22
C CYS A 96 25.08 -16.91 -5.45
N ILE A 97 24.45 -16.43 -6.54
CA ILE A 97 25.18 -15.95 -7.69
C ILE A 97 25.46 -14.46 -7.46
N CYS A 98 26.74 -14.09 -7.56
CA CYS A 98 27.10 -12.68 -7.40
C CYS A 98 26.73 -11.89 -8.65
N PHE A 99 26.01 -10.81 -8.42
CA PHE A 99 25.67 -9.85 -9.47
C PHE A 99 26.71 -8.72 -9.40
N ASN A 100 27.51 -8.61 -10.45
CA ASN A 100 28.51 -7.57 -10.53
C ASN A 100 28.31 -6.72 -11.76
#